data_df0575363617341925ed62482eb8f9fa
#
_entry.id   df0575363617341925ed62482eb8f9fa
#
_cell.length_a   1.000
_cell.length_b   1.000
_cell.length_c   1.000
_cell.angle_alpha   90.00
_cell.angle_beta   90.00
_cell.angle_gamma   90.00
#
_symmetry.space_group_name_H-M   'P 1'
#
loop_
_entity.id
_entity.type
_entity.pdbx_description
1 polymer ?
#
loop_
_entity_poly.entity_id
_entity_poly.type
_entity_poly.pdbx_seq_one_letter_code
_entity_poly.pdbx_strand_id
1 'polypeptide(L)'
;MYKRQHLHFEVRQGGTNGDFIDPAAWLNQHGAANLPEATSGSPAACRAAGTAGPPTGVDGDPDRLVDDPTTSGKITARLLHLYQQTLAAFPDTGWGCYSPRPGTKSEHPLGRACDITFGNRIGQRPNPAQLDAGWAVTNWMKDNAAILGVEYLIWQGRIWSVSRDADGWRPYNGGGMHDPNDVTGGHYDHLHVTVKA
;
A
#
# COMPACT_ATOMS: atom_id res chain seq x y z
N MET A 1 4.43 -18.71 18.14
CA MET A 1 4.62 -19.71 17.05
C MET A 1 4.15 -19.04 15.77
N TYR A 2 5.05 -18.47 14.96
CA TYR A 2 4.70 -17.81 13.68
C TYR A 2 4.25 -18.88 12.70
N LYS A 3 2.97 -18.87 12.31
CA LYS A 3 2.51 -19.66 11.17
C LYS A 3 3.09 -19.00 9.92
N ARG A 4 3.96 -19.70 9.19
CA ARG A 4 4.46 -19.26 7.89
C ARG A 4 3.26 -19.13 6.95
N GLN A 5 2.92 -17.90 6.57
CA GLN A 5 1.93 -17.67 5.51
C GLN A 5 2.58 -18.09 4.19
N HIS A 6 1.89 -18.88 3.42
CA HIS A 6 2.31 -19.31 2.09
C HIS A 6 1.12 -19.18 1.13
N LEU A 7 1.41 -18.85 -0.11
CA LEU A 7 0.43 -18.90 -1.17
C LEU A 7 0.19 -20.38 -1.53
N HIS A 8 -1.07 -20.82 -1.45
CA HIS A 8 -1.47 -22.09 -2.01
C HIS A 8 -2.03 -21.88 -3.41
N PHE A 9 -1.42 -22.49 -4.40
CA PHE A 9 -1.83 -22.43 -5.79
C PHE A 9 -2.12 -23.85 -6.27
N GLU A 10 -3.33 -24.08 -6.74
CA GLU A 10 -3.75 -25.36 -7.33
C GLU A 10 -4.46 -25.10 -8.67
N VAL A 11 -4.32 -26.02 -9.61
CA VAL A 11 -5.05 -26.03 -10.88
C VAL A 11 -5.96 -27.22 -10.94
N ARG A 12 -7.23 -27.00 -11.32
CA ARG A 12 -8.24 -28.05 -11.46
C ARG A 12 -8.80 -28.05 -12.87
N GLN A 13 -8.90 -29.21 -13.49
CA GLN A 13 -9.56 -29.38 -14.77
C GLN A 13 -11.03 -29.74 -14.55
N GLY A 14 -11.95 -29.00 -15.18
CA GLY A 14 -13.39 -29.25 -15.03
C GLY A 14 -14.09 -28.41 -13.93
N GLY A 15 -13.44 -27.32 -13.44
CA GLY A 15 -14.00 -26.40 -12.44
C GLY A 15 -13.60 -26.73 -11.00
N THR A 16 -14.24 -26.08 -10.03
CA THR A 16 -13.85 -26.11 -8.59
C THR A 16 -13.84 -27.51 -7.97
N ASN A 17 -14.62 -28.44 -8.50
CA ASN A 17 -14.70 -29.83 -8.04
C ASN A 17 -14.02 -30.80 -9.02
N GLY A 18 -13.27 -30.28 -10.01
CA GLY A 18 -12.58 -31.11 -10.99
C GLY A 18 -11.30 -31.75 -10.47
N ASP A 19 -10.68 -32.57 -11.30
CA ASP A 19 -9.45 -33.28 -10.98
C ASP A 19 -8.25 -32.31 -10.84
N PHE A 20 -7.37 -32.61 -9.90
CA PHE A 20 -6.11 -31.88 -9.75
C PHE A 20 -5.19 -32.18 -10.93
N ILE A 21 -4.58 -31.14 -11.48
CA ILE A 21 -3.49 -31.27 -12.44
C ILE A 21 -2.24 -30.60 -11.89
N ASP A 22 -1.08 -31.05 -12.33
CA ASP A 22 0.21 -30.46 -11.95
C ASP A 22 0.26 -28.99 -12.35
N PRO A 23 0.32 -28.05 -11.37
CA PRO A 23 0.39 -26.61 -11.67
C PRO A 23 1.61 -26.23 -12.52
N ALA A 24 2.76 -26.91 -12.35
CA ALA A 24 3.97 -26.62 -13.12
C ALA A 24 3.80 -26.96 -14.61
N ALA A 25 3.19 -28.11 -14.91
CA ALA A 25 2.89 -28.50 -16.27
C ALA A 25 1.89 -27.55 -16.92
N TRP A 26 0.87 -27.14 -16.20
CA TRP A 26 -0.13 -26.19 -16.67
C TRP A 26 0.48 -24.80 -16.94
N LEU A 27 1.29 -24.28 -16.02
CA LEU A 27 1.99 -23.00 -16.18
C LEU A 27 2.91 -23.01 -17.41
N ASN A 28 3.66 -24.09 -17.62
CA ASN A 28 4.50 -24.27 -18.80
C ASN A 28 3.71 -24.20 -20.11
N GLN A 29 2.55 -24.86 -20.16
CA GLN A 29 1.68 -24.87 -21.35
C GLN A 29 1.05 -23.49 -21.63
N HIS A 30 0.90 -22.64 -20.59
CA HIS A 30 0.28 -21.32 -20.69
C HIS A 30 1.30 -20.16 -20.70
N GLY A 31 2.56 -20.44 -21.02
CA GLY A 31 3.59 -19.42 -21.25
C GLY A 31 4.25 -18.86 -19.98
N ALA A 32 4.01 -19.46 -18.82
CA ALA A 32 4.67 -19.10 -17.55
C ALA A 32 5.96 -19.92 -17.31
N ALA A 33 6.51 -20.55 -18.33
CA ALA A 33 7.68 -21.44 -18.26
C ALA A 33 9.00 -20.78 -17.83
N ASN A 34 9.05 -19.45 -17.75
CA ASN A 34 10.27 -18.70 -17.44
C ASN A 34 10.24 -18.01 -16.07
N LEU A 35 9.41 -18.49 -15.16
CA LEU A 35 9.61 -18.10 -13.77
C LEU A 35 10.92 -18.75 -13.30
N PRO A 36 11.93 -17.97 -12.83
CA PRO A 36 13.16 -18.56 -12.33
C PRO A 36 12.81 -19.54 -11.22
N GLU A 37 13.34 -20.77 -11.32
CA GLU A 37 13.21 -21.73 -10.22
C GLU A 37 13.66 -21.06 -8.93
N ALA A 38 12.78 -21.01 -7.95
CA ALA A 38 13.13 -20.61 -6.60
C ALA A 38 14.11 -21.68 -6.07
N THR A 39 15.40 -21.46 -6.29
CA THR A 39 16.45 -22.27 -5.66
C THR A 39 16.21 -22.15 -4.16
N SER A 40 15.88 -23.27 -3.54
CA SER A 40 15.72 -23.40 -2.10
C SER A 40 16.96 -22.83 -1.41
N GLY A 41 16.85 -21.64 -0.86
CA GLY A 41 17.93 -21.02 -0.10
C GLY A 41 18.26 -19.56 -0.38
N SER A 42 17.63 -18.90 -1.36
CA SER A 42 17.89 -17.48 -1.58
C SER A 42 16.63 -16.62 -1.31
N PRO A 43 16.71 -15.69 -0.34
CA PRO A 43 15.63 -14.73 -0.08
C PRO A 43 15.43 -13.69 -1.21
N ALA A 44 16.12 -13.86 -2.34
CA ALA A 44 16.20 -12.86 -3.41
C ALA A 44 14.97 -12.80 -4.33
N ALA A 45 14.12 -13.82 -4.35
CA ALA A 45 12.92 -13.85 -5.22
C ALA A 45 11.70 -13.11 -4.65
N CYS A 46 11.75 -12.65 -3.39
CA CYS A 46 10.72 -11.80 -2.77
C CYS A 46 11.18 -10.32 -2.63
N ARG A 47 12.19 -9.91 -3.39
CA ARG A 47 12.74 -8.55 -3.32
C ARG A 47 12.11 -7.61 -4.35
N ALA A 48 10.81 -7.42 -4.27
CA ALA A 48 10.21 -6.17 -4.77
C ALA A 48 10.03 -5.15 -3.63
N ALA A 49 10.14 -5.55 -2.37
CA ALA A 49 10.30 -4.66 -1.24
C ALA A 49 11.79 -4.38 -1.04
N GLY A 50 12.19 -3.11 -0.88
CA GLY A 50 13.57 -2.70 -0.67
C GLY A 50 14.27 -3.47 0.45
N THR A 51 15.59 -3.38 0.52
CA THR A 51 16.48 -4.07 1.48
C THR A 51 16.33 -3.63 2.93
N ALA A 52 15.32 -2.82 3.24
CA ALA A 52 15.02 -2.37 4.60
C ALA A 52 14.58 -3.55 5.48
N GLY A 53 15.07 -3.59 6.71
CA GLY A 53 14.56 -4.49 7.76
C GLY A 53 13.07 -4.24 8.06
N PRO A 54 12.48 -5.00 8.99
CA PRO A 54 11.12 -4.72 9.43
C PRO A 54 11.01 -3.28 9.97
N PRO A 55 9.88 -2.58 9.74
CA PRO A 55 9.72 -1.22 10.21
C PRO A 55 9.76 -1.16 11.74
N THR A 56 10.21 -0.03 12.25
CA THR A 56 10.27 0.26 13.69
C THR A 56 9.12 1.18 14.10
N GLY A 57 8.90 1.35 15.40
CA GLY A 57 7.99 2.37 15.94
C GLY A 57 8.63 3.76 15.94
N VAL A 58 7.81 4.80 16.02
CA VAL A 58 8.27 6.18 16.16
C VAL A 58 8.83 6.41 17.57
N ASP A 59 9.97 7.11 17.65
CA ASP A 59 10.58 7.50 18.93
C ASP A 59 10.04 8.85 19.41
N GLY A 60 9.81 8.95 20.71
CA GLY A 60 9.37 10.19 21.39
C GLY A 60 7.88 10.48 21.18
N ASP A 61 7.51 11.78 21.17
CA ASP A 61 6.13 12.23 20.96
C ASP A 61 5.73 12.08 19.50
N PRO A 62 4.82 11.14 19.17
CA PRO A 62 4.44 10.86 17.81
C PRO A 62 3.60 11.97 17.16
N ASP A 63 2.97 12.83 17.96
CA ASP A 63 2.06 13.88 17.48
C ASP A 63 2.75 15.23 17.37
N ARG A 64 4.02 15.34 17.80
CA ARG A 64 4.83 16.54 17.61
C ARG A 64 4.92 16.93 16.14
N LEU A 65 4.64 18.19 15.82
CA LEU A 65 4.77 18.72 14.45
C LEU A 65 6.23 18.96 14.08
N VAL A 66 6.60 18.47 12.92
CA VAL A 66 7.93 18.60 12.30
C VAL A 66 7.79 19.13 10.88
N ASP A 67 8.87 19.57 10.26
CA ASP A 67 8.85 20.01 8.86
C ASP A 67 8.52 18.85 7.92
N ASP A 68 7.63 19.11 6.97
CA ASP A 68 7.26 18.15 5.91
C ASP A 68 8.36 18.12 4.84
N PRO A 69 9.04 16.98 4.61
CA PRO A 69 10.06 16.89 3.58
C PRO A 69 9.51 16.97 2.15
N THR A 70 8.20 16.90 1.97
CA THR A 70 7.53 16.86 0.66
C THR A 70 6.87 18.18 0.29
N THR A 71 6.65 19.06 1.26
CA THR A 71 6.04 20.39 1.08
C THR A 71 6.64 21.40 2.07
N SER A 72 6.19 22.66 2.00
CA SER A 72 6.61 23.71 2.95
C SER A 72 5.82 23.71 4.27
N GLY A 73 4.98 22.70 4.50
CA GLY A 73 4.13 22.62 5.69
C GLY A 73 4.76 21.84 6.83
N LYS A 74 3.88 21.41 7.75
CA LYS A 74 4.28 20.56 8.87
C LYS A 74 3.43 19.30 8.93
N ILE A 75 4.07 18.21 9.34
CA ILE A 75 3.43 16.90 9.56
C ILE A 75 3.76 16.39 10.95
N THR A 76 3.00 15.40 11.43
CA THR A 76 3.30 14.75 12.71
C THR A 76 4.58 13.91 12.60
N ALA A 77 5.30 13.75 13.71
CA ALA A 77 6.48 12.89 13.78
C ALA A 77 6.14 11.44 13.38
N ARG A 78 4.93 10.98 13.71
CA ARG A 78 4.38 9.69 13.26
C ARG A 78 4.33 9.59 11.75
N LEU A 79 3.80 10.62 11.06
CA LEU A 79 3.70 10.62 9.60
C LEU A 79 5.08 10.72 8.95
N LEU A 80 6.00 11.54 9.50
CA LEU A 80 7.38 11.58 9.05
C LEU A 80 8.06 10.21 9.18
N HIS A 81 7.84 9.52 10.29
CA HIS A 81 8.38 8.19 10.50
C HIS A 81 7.85 7.18 9.48
N LEU A 82 6.52 7.14 9.26
CA LEU A 82 5.92 6.31 8.22
C LEU A 82 6.52 6.60 6.84
N TYR A 83 6.67 7.88 6.48
CA TYR A 83 7.33 8.32 5.24
C TYR A 83 8.75 7.75 5.11
N GLN A 84 9.58 7.92 6.14
CA GLN A 84 10.96 7.43 6.14
C GLN A 84 11.08 5.91 6.04
N GLN A 85 10.25 5.19 6.80
CA GLN A 85 10.22 3.71 6.76
C GLN A 85 9.76 3.19 5.39
N THR A 86 8.77 3.87 4.79
CA THR A 86 8.29 3.49 3.47
C THR A 86 9.32 3.78 2.38
N LEU A 87 10.00 4.92 2.40
CA LEU A 87 11.07 5.22 1.44
C LEU A 87 12.25 4.24 1.55
N ALA A 88 12.59 3.80 2.76
CA ALA A 88 13.63 2.79 2.95
C ALA A 88 13.23 1.45 2.32
N ALA A 89 11.96 1.09 2.38
CA ALA A 89 11.42 -0.14 1.80
C ALA A 89 11.10 -0.01 0.29
N PHE A 90 10.64 1.16 -0.16
CA PHE A 90 10.15 1.45 -1.50
C PHE A 90 10.65 2.83 -1.97
N PRO A 91 11.90 2.94 -2.43
CA PRO A 91 12.53 4.23 -2.73
C PRO A 91 11.91 4.96 -3.93
N ASP A 92 11.24 4.25 -4.84
CA ASP A 92 10.70 4.79 -6.09
C ASP A 92 9.25 5.29 -5.94
N THR A 93 8.92 5.90 -4.79
CA THR A 93 7.60 6.46 -4.51
C THR A 93 7.62 7.99 -4.48
N GLY A 94 6.59 8.63 -5.09
CA GLY A 94 6.39 10.08 -5.03
C GLY A 94 5.41 10.44 -3.92
N TRP A 95 5.66 11.53 -3.17
CA TRP A 95 4.89 11.89 -1.98
C TRP A 95 4.44 13.34 -1.97
N GLY A 96 3.23 13.59 -1.46
CA GLY A 96 2.69 14.89 -1.12
C GLY A 96 1.89 14.80 0.18
N CYS A 97 2.38 15.40 1.27
CA CYS A 97 1.77 15.22 2.58
C CYS A 97 0.95 16.43 3.02
N TYR A 98 1.57 17.48 3.55
CA TYR A 98 0.80 18.65 4.00
C TYR A 98 0.16 19.38 2.82
N SER A 99 -1.13 19.73 2.96
CA SER A 99 -1.84 20.58 2.02
C SER A 99 -2.92 21.37 2.76
N PRO A 100 -2.93 22.71 2.64
CA PRO A 100 -4.02 23.52 3.19
C PRO A 100 -5.28 23.28 2.34
N ARG A 101 -6.31 22.69 2.93
CA ARG A 101 -7.58 22.34 2.27
C ARG A 101 -8.73 23.03 3.03
N PRO A 102 -8.88 24.37 2.93
CA PRO A 102 -9.86 25.11 3.70
C PRO A 102 -11.29 24.62 3.43
N GLY A 103 -12.08 24.48 4.50
CA GLY A 103 -13.47 24.04 4.40
C GLY A 103 -13.69 22.54 4.18
N THR A 104 -12.63 21.73 4.23
CA THR A 104 -12.71 20.26 4.11
C THR A 104 -12.46 19.56 5.45
N LYS A 105 -12.86 18.29 5.54
CA LYS A 105 -12.56 17.39 6.69
C LYS A 105 -11.31 16.55 6.44
N SER A 106 -10.37 17.05 5.62
CA SER A 106 -9.16 16.33 5.24
C SER A 106 -8.13 16.32 6.38
N GLU A 107 -7.36 15.24 6.51
CA GLU A 107 -6.27 15.10 7.47
C GLU A 107 -4.94 15.72 6.98
N HIS A 108 -4.83 16.10 5.70
CA HIS A 108 -3.64 16.77 5.15
C HIS A 108 -3.31 18.09 5.87
N PRO A 109 -4.28 19.00 6.15
CA PRO A 109 -4.00 20.23 6.93
C PRO A 109 -3.57 19.97 8.37
N LEU A 110 -3.92 18.79 8.92
CA LEU A 110 -3.53 18.36 10.27
C LEU A 110 -2.16 17.71 10.30
N GLY A 111 -1.49 17.56 9.15
CA GLY A 111 -0.20 16.88 9.03
C GLY A 111 -0.26 15.38 9.32
N ARG A 112 -1.41 14.74 9.10
CA ARG A 112 -1.63 13.32 9.40
C ARG A 112 -1.86 12.46 8.15
N ALA A 113 -1.82 13.04 6.95
CA ALA A 113 -2.07 12.30 5.71
C ALA A 113 -1.04 12.62 4.64
N CYS A 114 -0.78 11.62 3.77
CA CYS A 114 -0.01 11.76 2.53
C CYS A 114 -0.73 11.09 1.37
N ASP A 115 -0.51 11.65 0.17
CA ASP A 115 -0.86 11.05 -1.11
C ASP A 115 0.43 10.52 -1.77
N ILE A 116 0.42 9.27 -2.25
CA ILE A 116 1.60 8.56 -2.75
C ILE A 116 1.35 8.11 -4.18
N THR A 117 2.27 8.45 -5.09
CA THR A 117 2.25 8.05 -6.50
C THR A 117 3.39 7.08 -6.83
N PHE A 118 3.25 6.32 -7.91
CA PHE A 118 4.14 5.22 -8.30
C PHE A 118 4.76 5.47 -9.68
N GLY A 119 5.22 6.73 -9.92
CA GLY A 119 5.76 7.18 -11.20
C GLY A 119 4.70 7.69 -12.18
N ASN A 120 3.42 7.57 -11.87
CA ASN A 120 2.32 8.27 -12.55
C ASN A 120 2.13 9.67 -11.95
N ARG A 121 1.37 10.52 -12.63
CA ARG A 121 0.96 11.85 -12.14
C ARG A 121 -0.43 11.80 -11.51
N ILE A 122 -0.70 12.71 -10.59
CA ILE A 122 -2.06 12.97 -10.11
C ILE A 122 -2.96 13.27 -11.32
N GLY A 123 -4.16 12.71 -11.34
CA GLY A 123 -5.09 12.75 -12.46
C GLY A 123 -4.88 11.66 -13.52
N GLN A 124 -3.81 10.87 -13.41
CA GLN A 124 -3.47 9.82 -14.36
C GLN A 124 -3.48 8.43 -13.70
N ARG A 125 -4.28 7.51 -14.20
CA ARG A 125 -4.27 6.13 -13.71
C ARG A 125 -2.89 5.49 -13.91
N PRO A 126 -2.40 4.69 -12.93
CA PRO A 126 -1.17 3.94 -13.05
C PRO A 126 -1.27 2.90 -14.18
N ASN A 127 -0.15 2.62 -14.83
CA ASN A 127 -0.01 1.46 -15.70
C ASN A 127 0.09 0.16 -14.85
N PRO A 128 0.06 -1.05 -15.46
CA PRO A 128 0.08 -2.30 -14.70
C PRO A 128 1.24 -2.42 -13.71
N ALA A 129 2.47 -2.06 -14.09
CA ALA A 129 3.63 -2.14 -13.21
C ALA A 129 3.54 -1.15 -12.02
N GLN A 130 3.05 0.06 -12.28
CA GLN A 130 2.80 1.08 -11.24
C GLN A 130 1.65 0.65 -10.32
N LEU A 131 0.63 -0.02 -10.85
CA LEU A 131 -0.48 -0.57 -10.07
C LEU A 131 0.00 -1.66 -9.12
N ASP A 132 0.86 -2.57 -9.60
CA ASP A 132 1.47 -3.62 -8.79
C ASP A 132 2.37 -3.04 -7.68
N ALA A 133 3.18 -2.03 -8.01
CA ALA A 133 3.97 -1.28 -7.03
C ALA A 133 3.07 -0.62 -5.97
N GLY A 134 1.96 -0.02 -6.39
CA GLY A 134 0.98 0.58 -5.49
C GLY A 134 0.38 -0.43 -4.52
N TRP A 135 -0.01 -1.60 -5.00
CA TRP A 135 -0.52 -2.66 -4.13
C TRP A 135 0.55 -3.22 -3.20
N ALA A 136 1.81 -3.34 -3.64
CA ALA A 136 2.92 -3.78 -2.78
C ALA A 136 3.10 -2.84 -1.59
N VAL A 137 3.16 -1.52 -1.82
CA VAL A 137 3.26 -0.50 -0.76
C VAL A 137 2.02 -0.52 0.15
N THR A 138 0.84 -0.58 -0.44
CA THR A 138 -0.44 -0.55 0.28
C THR A 138 -0.59 -1.75 1.22
N ASN A 139 -0.25 -2.96 0.74
CA ASN A 139 -0.30 -4.18 1.56
C ASN A 139 0.76 -4.15 2.66
N TRP A 140 1.98 -3.69 2.34
CA TRP A 140 3.04 -3.54 3.35
C TRP A 140 2.63 -2.57 4.47
N MET A 141 2.02 -1.42 4.14
CA MET A 141 1.51 -0.47 5.14
C MET A 141 0.39 -1.08 5.98
N LYS A 142 -0.53 -1.82 5.35
CA LYS A 142 -1.61 -2.52 6.05
C LYS A 142 -1.06 -3.56 7.03
N ASP A 143 -0.13 -4.40 6.59
CA ASP A 143 0.44 -5.47 7.40
C ASP A 143 1.28 -4.93 8.58
N ASN A 144 1.83 -3.72 8.45
CA ASN A 144 2.62 -3.04 9.47
C ASN A 144 1.86 -1.87 10.14
N ALA A 145 0.53 -1.78 9.98
CA ALA A 145 -0.25 -0.63 10.39
C ALA A 145 -0.14 -0.29 11.89
N ALA A 146 0.00 -1.30 12.73
CA ALA A 146 0.13 -1.12 14.18
C ALA A 146 1.43 -0.38 14.54
N ILE A 147 2.56 -0.78 13.97
CA ILE A 147 3.88 -0.21 14.28
C ILE A 147 4.12 1.12 13.56
N LEU A 148 3.59 1.28 12.34
CA LEU A 148 3.66 2.52 11.57
C LEU A 148 2.63 3.57 12.00
N GLY A 149 1.67 3.20 12.85
CA GLY A 149 0.60 4.08 13.31
C GLY A 149 -0.43 4.41 12.24
N VAL A 150 -0.59 3.57 11.20
CA VAL A 150 -1.61 3.77 10.17
C VAL A 150 -3.00 3.68 10.78
N GLU A 151 -3.88 4.60 10.37
CA GLU A 151 -5.29 4.60 10.73
C GLU A 151 -6.14 4.02 9.60
N TYR A 152 -5.97 4.54 8.39
CA TYR A 152 -6.64 4.00 7.19
C TYR A 152 -5.84 4.25 5.91
N LEU A 153 -6.19 3.49 4.88
CA LEU A 153 -5.64 3.54 3.54
C LEU A 153 -6.78 3.62 2.52
N ILE A 154 -6.61 4.43 1.45
CA ILE A 154 -7.53 4.45 0.31
C ILE A 154 -6.70 4.23 -0.97
N TRP A 155 -7.06 3.20 -1.75
CA TRP A 155 -6.38 2.86 -3.00
C TRP A 155 -7.34 2.15 -3.96
N GLN A 156 -7.32 2.52 -5.23
CA GLN A 156 -8.11 1.90 -6.30
C GLN A 156 -9.61 1.79 -5.97
N GLY A 157 -10.21 2.89 -5.51
CA GLY A 157 -11.65 2.94 -5.18
C GLY A 157 -12.03 2.12 -3.95
N ARG A 158 -11.06 1.73 -3.12
CA ARG A 158 -11.27 0.93 -1.90
C ARG A 158 -10.66 1.60 -0.69
N ILE A 159 -11.29 1.42 0.46
CA ILE A 159 -10.81 1.87 1.77
C ILE A 159 -10.63 0.68 2.71
N TRP A 160 -9.53 0.68 3.43
CA TRP A 160 -9.27 -0.17 4.57
C TRP A 160 -8.96 0.69 5.79
N SER A 161 -9.36 0.27 6.99
CA SER A 161 -9.04 0.96 8.25
C SER A 161 -8.81 -0.02 9.37
N VAL A 162 -7.94 0.34 10.31
CA VAL A 162 -7.66 -0.47 11.52
C VAL A 162 -8.92 -0.74 12.33
N SER A 163 -9.80 0.25 12.48
CA SER A 163 -11.05 0.11 13.24
C SER A 163 -12.05 -0.87 12.62
N ARG A 164 -11.87 -1.23 11.34
CA ARG A 164 -12.71 -2.17 10.60
C ARG A 164 -11.88 -3.22 9.84
N ASP A 165 -10.76 -3.64 10.42
CA ASP A 165 -9.84 -4.60 9.78
C ASP A 165 -10.54 -5.93 9.46
N ALA A 166 -11.43 -6.40 10.31
CA ALA A 166 -12.22 -7.62 10.08
C ALA A 166 -13.09 -7.58 8.81
N ASP A 167 -13.50 -6.36 8.36
CA ASP A 167 -14.28 -6.19 7.13
C ASP A 167 -13.40 -6.18 5.86
N GLY A 168 -12.09 -6.14 6.02
CA GLY A 168 -11.14 -6.04 4.92
C GLY A 168 -11.28 -4.76 4.10
N TRP A 169 -10.96 -4.84 2.81
CA TRP A 169 -11.11 -3.75 1.85
C TRP A 169 -12.57 -3.57 1.44
N ARG A 170 -13.10 -2.38 1.63
CA ARG A 170 -14.48 -1.99 1.31
C ARG A 170 -14.51 -1.00 0.14
N PRO A 171 -15.61 -0.88 -0.62
CA PRO A 171 -15.78 0.20 -1.58
C PRO A 171 -15.61 1.56 -0.91
N TYR A 172 -14.84 2.46 -1.52
CA TYR A 172 -14.73 3.85 -1.10
C TYR A 172 -15.85 4.68 -1.74
N ASN A 173 -16.56 5.46 -0.94
CA ASN A 173 -17.74 6.24 -1.36
C ASN A 173 -17.48 7.75 -1.47
N GLY A 174 -16.18 8.16 -1.51
CA GLY A 174 -15.82 9.57 -1.60
C GLY A 174 -15.75 10.32 -0.27
N GLY A 175 -16.11 9.68 0.86
CA GLY A 175 -16.07 10.29 2.19
C GLY A 175 -16.98 11.52 2.35
N GLY A 176 -17.93 11.72 1.44
CA GLY A 176 -18.79 12.93 1.39
C GLY A 176 -18.07 14.18 0.87
N MET A 177 -16.84 14.06 0.35
CA MET A 177 -16.03 15.17 -0.15
C MET A 177 -15.64 15.02 -1.62
N HIS A 178 -15.61 13.81 -2.16
CA HIS A 178 -15.11 13.49 -3.49
C HIS A 178 -16.11 12.64 -4.28
N ASP A 179 -16.07 12.74 -5.61
CA ASP A 179 -16.74 11.78 -6.49
C ASP A 179 -15.91 10.49 -6.55
N PRO A 180 -16.42 9.35 -6.04
CA PRO A 180 -15.68 8.09 -6.04
C PRO A 180 -15.47 7.52 -7.46
N ASN A 181 -16.13 8.03 -8.48
CA ASN A 181 -15.97 7.61 -9.87
C ASN A 181 -14.90 8.42 -10.62
N ASP A 182 -14.52 9.58 -10.08
CA ASP A 182 -13.42 10.37 -10.63
C ASP A 182 -12.05 9.70 -10.37
N VAL A 183 -11.06 9.95 -11.24
CA VAL A 183 -9.74 9.31 -11.13
C VAL A 183 -9.06 9.67 -9.81
N THR A 184 -9.04 10.96 -9.49
CA THR A 184 -8.42 11.46 -8.25
C THR A 184 -9.36 11.33 -7.05
N GLY A 185 -10.66 11.63 -7.24
CA GLY A 185 -11.67 11.53 -6.19
C GLY A 185 -11.88 10.09 -5.69
N GLY A 186 -11.74 9.10 -6.56
CA GLY A 186 -11.79 7.67 -6.22
C GLY A 186 -10.44 7.07 -5.84
N HIS A 187 -9.36 7.88 -5.76
CA HIS A 187 -8.00 7.42 -5.43
C HIS A 187 -7.49 6.32 -6.37
N TYR A 188 -7.76 6.47 -7.68
CA TYR A 188 -7.27 5.54 -8.69
C TYR A 188 -5.85 5.89 -9.19
N ASP A 189 -5.37 7.11 -8.91
CA ASP A 189 -4.09 7.66 -9.33
C ASP A 189 -3.06 7.76 -8.19
N HIS A 190 -3.49 7.69 -6.92
CA HIS A 190 -2.63 7.79 -5.75
C HIS A 190 -3.15 6.93 -4.59
N LEU A 191 -2.26 6.44 -3.78
CA LEU A 191 -2.55 5.85 -2.48
C LEU A 191 -2.65 6.97 -1.45
N HIS A 192 -3.79 7.09 -0.78
CA HIS A 192 -3.94 7.95 0.39
C HIS A 192 -3.67 7.15 1.66
N VAL A 193 -2.82 7.66 2.52
CA VAL A 193 -2.56 7.11 3.85
C VAL A 193 -2.82 8.14 4.93
N THR A 194 -3.51 7.73 6.00
CA THR A 194 -3.71 8.55 7.21
C THR A 194 -3.15 7.80 8.42
N VAL A 195 -2.42 8.54 9.27
CA VAL A 195 -1.93 8.03 10.57
C VAL A 195 -2.85 8.48 11.70
N LYS A 196 -2.83 7.71 12.78
CA LYS A 196 -3.57 8.01 14.03
C LYS A 196 -3.27 9.40 14.55
N ALA A 197 -4.24 9.97 15.29
CA ALA A 197 -4.04 11.14 16.12
C ALA A 197 -3.25 10.77 17.37
#